data_66c505eafd98c4615433cdaf22f5d1c3
#
_entry.id   66c505eafd98c4615433cdaf22f5d1c3
#
_cell.length_a   1.000
_cell.length_b   1.000
_cell.length_c   1.000
_cell.angle_alpha   90.00
_cell.angle_beta   90.00
_cell.angle_gamma   90.00
#
_symmetry.space_group_name_H-M   'P 1'
#
loop_
_entity.id
_entity.type
_entity.pdbx_description
1 polymer ?
#
loop_
_entity_poly.entity_id
_entity_poly.type
_entity_poly.pdbx_seq_one_letter_code
_entity_poly.pdbx_strand_id
1 'polypeptide(L)'
;VNYAPFPAELLSPRSGSNVTPGVNNLITLNWTSSDVDGDLKRFEVYLDDNNASKLIETVNYQADETSVEVEVENNTIYYWKVLAIDSAGNSSSSGVYSFRTN
;
A
#
# COMPACT_ATOMS: atom_id res chain seq x y z
N VAL A 1 22.91 -11.83 10.44
CA VAL A 1 21.55 -11.50 10.89
C VAL A 1 20.84 -10.71 9.80
N ASN A 2 19.64 -11.13 9.48
CA ASN A 2 18.81 -10.47 8.48
C ASN A 2 17.70 -9.67 9.18
N TYR A 3 17.63 -8.38 8.91
CA TYR A 3 16.62 -7.52 9.52
C TYR A 3 15.37 -7.46 8.65
N ALA A 4 14.21 -7.35 9.30
CA ALA A 4 12.98 -7.08 8.57
C ALA A 4 13.06 -5.72 7.89
N PRO A 5 12.34 -5.51 6.76
CA PRO A 5 12.28 -4.21 6.11
C PRO A 5 11.71 -3.16 7.06
N PHE A 6 12.07 -1.89 6.84
CA PHE A 6 11.34 -0.81 7.49
C PHE A 6 9.91 -0.79 6.97
N PRO A 7 8.93 -0.44 7.82
CA PRO A 7 7.56 -0.31 7.34
C PRO A 7 7.48 0.70 6.19
N ALA A 8 6.66 0.38 5.19
CA ALA A 8 6.41 1.32 4.11
C ALA A 8 5.69 2.55 4.67
N GLU A 9 6.03 3.72 4.15
CA GLU A 9 5.34 4.95 4.49
C GLU A 9 4.33 5.25 3.39
N LEU A 10 3.05 5.31 3.75
CA LEU A 10 2.00 5.55 2.77
C LEU A 10 1.92 7.04 2.48
N LEU A 11 2.07 7.40 1.21
CA LEU A 11 2.15 8.79 0.79
C LEU A 11 0.81 9.35 0.33
N SER A 12 0.08 8.60 -0.45
CA SER A 12 -1.18 9.05 -1.04
C SER A 12 -2.07 7.85 -1.33
N PRO A 13 -3.35 7.88 -0.99
CA PRO A 13 -4.03 8.94 -0.23
C PRO A 13 -3.57 8.98 1.23
N ARG A 14 -3.51 10.18 1.78
CA ARG A 14 -3.18 10.33 3.21
C ARG A 14 -4.34 9.90 4.07
N SER A 15 -4.02 9.45 5.28
CA SER A 15 -5.05 9.04 6.24
C SER A 15 -6.01 10.19 6.53
N GLY A 16 -7.31 9.90 6.46
CA GLY A 16 -8.36 10.89 6.70
C GLY A 16 -8.65 11.80 5.52
N SER A 17 -8.03 11.58 4.35
CA SER A 17 -8.24 12.46 3.20
C SER A 17 -9.51 12.09 2.42
N ASN A 18 -10.00 13.06 1.64
CA ASN A 18 -11.06 12.83 0.64
C ASN A 18 -10.41 12.76 -0.74
N VAL A 19 -10.80 11.75 -1.51
CA VAL A 19 -10.22 11.49 -2.82
C VAL A 19 -11.33 11.46 -3.86
N THR A 20 -11.12 12.16 -4.98
CA THR A 20 -12.04 12.09 -6.11
C THR A 20 -11.47 11.10 -7.11
N PRO A 21 -12.15 9.94 -7.32
CA PRO A 21 -11.68 8.98 -8.31
C PRO A 21 -11.64 9.58 -9.71
N GLY A 22 -10.65 9.17 -10.48
CA GLY A 22 -10.52 9.63 -11.86
C GLY A 22 -11.37 8.82 -12.83
N VAL A 23 -10.92 8.79 -14.08
CA VAL A 23 -11.61 8.04 -15.14
C VAL A 23 -11.70 6.57 -14.74
N ASN A 24 -12.85 5.96 -14.97
CA ASN A 24 -13.13 4.56 -14.61
C ASN A 24 -13.06 4.28 -13.11
N ASN A 25 -13.22 5.31 -12.28
CA ASN A 25 -13.16 5.18 -10.82
C ASN A 25 -11.82 4.64 -10.33
N LEU A 26 -10.73 5.01 -10.98
CA LEU A 26 -9.39 4.61 -10.57
C LEU A 26 -8.75 5.65 -9.68
N ILE A 27 -8.05 5.19 -8.66
CA ILE A 27 -7.16 6.03 -7.86
C ILE A 27 -5.78 5.39 -7.81
N THR A 28 -4.77 6.20 -7.53
CA THR A 28 -3.39 5.73 -7.41
C THR A 28 -3.01 5.68 -5.94
N LEU A 29 -2.54 4.52 -5.48
CA LEU A 29 -1.98 4.35 -4.15
C LEU A 29 -0.47 4.44 -4.25
N ASN A 30 0.13 5.31 -3.45
CA ASN A 30 1.58 5.53 -3.46
C ASN A 30 2.16 5.31 -2.08
N TRP A 31 3.36 4.73 -2.04
CA TRP A 31 4.10 4.55 -0.79
C TRP A 31 5.60 4.69 -1.06
N THR A 32 6.38 4.71 0.01
CA THR A 32 7.83 4.63 -0.07
C THR A 32 8.32 3.58 0.90
N SER A 33 9.49 3.01 0.63
CA SER A 33 10.02 1.92 1.44
C SER A 33 11.53 1.98 1.51
N SER A 34 12.09 1.31 2.52
CA SER A 34 13.52 1.13 2.66
C SER A 34 13.81 -0.17 3.39
N ASP A 35 15.04 -0.67 3.25
CA ASP A 35 15.47 -1.89 3.92
C ASP A 35 16.96 -1.77 4.24
N VAL A 36 17.31 -2.08 5.49
CA VAL A 36 18.70 -2.04 5.97
C VAL A 36 19.60 -2.94 5.13
N ASP A 37 19.11 -4.12 4.78
CA ASP A 37 19.89 -5.13 4.05
C ASP A 37 19.81 -4.98 2.54
N GLY A 38 18.93 -4.12 2.04
CA GLY A 38 18.75 -3.91 0.61
C GLY A 38 18.19 -5.12 -0.13
N ASP A 39 17.42 -5.98 0.55
CA ASP A 39 16.92 -7.21 -0.03
C ASP A 39 15.39 -7.26 -0.13
N LEU A 40 14.75 -6.12 -0.31
CA LEU A 40 13.31 -6.08 -0.56
C LEU A 40 12.96 -6.93 -1.76
N LYS A 41 11.90 -7.74 -1.62
CA LYS A 41 11.46 -8.65 -2.66
C LYS A 41 10.15 -8.21 -3.28
N ARG A 42 9.16 -7.86 -2.46
CA ARG A 42 7.85 -7.49 -2.97
C ARG A 42 7.07 -6.69 -1.94
N PHE A 43 6.00 -6.08 -2.42
CA PHE A 43 5.00 -5.44 -1.58
C PHE A 43 3.67 -6.14 -1.76
N GLU A 44 2.91 -6.26 -0.69
CA GLU A 44 1.53 -6.73 -0.74
C GLU A 44 0.62 -5.59 -0.33
N VAL A 45 -0.30 -5.22 -1.20
CA VAL A 45 -1.21 -4.10 -0.98
C VAL A 45 -2.57 -4.63 -0.59
N TYR A 46 -3.08 -4.21 0.55
CA TYR A 46 -4.37 -4.61 1.07
C TYR A 46 -5.30 -3.40 1.06
N LEU A 47 -6.50 -3.57 0.53
CA LEU A 47 -7.50 -2.51 0.46
C LEU A 47 -8.88 -3.11 0.58
N ASP A 48 -9.69 -2.58 1.48
CA ASP A 48 -11.12 -2.89 1.57
C ASP A 48 -11.86 -1.77 2.31
N ASP A 49 -13.14 -1.97 2.51
CA ASP A 49 -13.98 -0.99 3.20
C ASP A 49 -14.22 -1.37 4.67
N ASN A 50 -13.35 -2.18 5.24
CA ASN A 50 -13.53 -2.69 6.60
C ASN A 50 -12.26 -2.52 7.44
N ASN A 51 -11.18 -3.25 7.13
CA ASN A 51 -10.00 -3.27 7.99
C ASN A 51 -8.68 -3.52 7.25
N ALA A 52 -8.67 -3.35 5.93
CA ALA A 52 -7.49 -3.57 5.09
C ALA A 52 -6.97 -5.01 5.17
N SER A 53 -7.87 -5.97 5.12
CA SER A 53 -7.50 -7.39 5.18
C SER A 53 -7.59 -8.10 3.83
N LYS A 54 -8.08 -7.43 2.78
CA LYS A 54 -8.21 -8.02 1.46
C LYS A 54 -7.00 -7.67 0.60
N LEU A 55 -6.22 -8.69 0.23
CA LEU A 55 -5.09 -8.51 -0.68
C LEU A 55 -5.63 -8.22 -2.08
N ILE A 56 -5.25 -7.07 -2.64
CA ILE A 56 -5.73 -6.65 -3.97
C ILE A 56 -4.62 -6.65 -5.00
N GLU A 57 -3.35 -6.55 -4.59
CA GLU A 57 -2.24 -6.48 -5.52
C GLU A 57 -0.96 -6.94 -4.85
N THR A 58 -0.11 -7.62 -5.62
CA THR A 58 1.25 -7.95 -5.22
C THR A 58 2.19 -7.29 -6.22
N VAL A 59 3.10 -6.45 -5.72
CA VAL A 59 4.03 -5.71 -6.56
C VAL A 59 5.43 -6.22 -6.28
N ASN A 60 6.07 -6.84 -7.27
CA ASN A 60 7.47 -7.24 -7.13
C ASN A 60 8.33 -5.99 -7.03
N TYR A 61 9.34 -6.05 -6.15
CA TYR A 61 10.17 -4.88 -5.90
C TYR A 61 10.95 -4.49 -7.17
N GLN A 62 10.78 -3.24 -7.56
CA GLN A 62 11.64 -2.55 -8.51
C GLN A 62 11.82 -1.14 -7.97
N ALA A 63 12.99 -0.57 -8.15
CA ALA A 63 13.38 0.65 -7.45
C ALA A 63 12.38 1.80 -7.58
N ASP A 64 11.66 1.88 -8.71
CA ASP A 64 10.75 2.98 -8.98
C ASP A 64 9.27 2.58 -8.87
N GLU A 65 8.96 1.36 -8.47
CA GLU A 65 7.58 0.88 -8.45
C GLU A 65 7.04 0.81 -7.03
N THR A 66 6.57 1.95 -6.54
CA THR A 66 5.91 2.06 -5.25
C THR A 66 4.52 2.66 -5.39
N SER A 67 3.82 2.26 -6.44
CA SER A 67 2.45 2.72 -6.65
C SER A 67 1.64 1.68 -7.42
N VAL A 68 0.33 1.69 -7.22
CA VAL A 68 -0.61 0.89 -8.00
C VAL A 68 -1.87 1.71 -8.24
N GLU A 69 -2.55 1.43 -9.36
CA GLU A 69 -3.89 1.96 -9.60
C GLU A 69 -4.92 0.94 -9.19
N VAL A 70 -5.96 1.40 -8.51
CA VAL A 70 -7.03 0.52 -8.04
C VAL A 70 -8.38 1.13 -8.38
N GLU A 71 -9.36 0.26 -8.64
CA GLU A 71 -10.72 0.68 -8.87
C GLU A 71 -11.45 0.77 -7.54
N VAL A 72 -12.16 1.88 -7.33
CA VAL A 72 -12.88 2.14 -6.08
C VAL A 72 -14.31 2.57 -6.37
N GLU A 73 -15.17 2.46 -5.37
CA GLU A 73 -16.54 2.97 -5.45
C GLU A 73 -16.59 4.40 -4.93
N ASN A 74 -17.61 5.14 -5.37
CA ASN A 74 -17.84 6.50 -4.91
C ASN A 74 -18.45 6.49 -3.50
N ASN A 75 -18.25 7.57 -2.76
CA ASN A 75 -18.84 7.77 -1.42
C ASN A 75 -18.59 6.62 -0.46
N THR A 76 -17.37 6.09 -0.47
CA THR A 76 -17.01 4.92 0.32
C THR A 76 -15.76 5.24 1.16
N ILE A 77 -15.73 4.75 2.38
CA ILE A 77 -14.53 4.83 3.22
C ILE A 77 -13.74 3.54 3.00
N TYR A 78 -12.47 3.70 2.62
CA TYR A 78 -11.56 2.57 2.41
C TYR A 78 -10.46 2.57 3.44
N TYR A 79 -9.96 1.38 3.73
CA TYR A 79 -8.81 1.14 4.59
C TYR A 79 -7.75 0.41 3.78
N TRP A 80 -6.50 0.84 3.90
CA TRP A 80 -5.43 0.19 3.15
C TRP A 80 -4.13 0.15 3.93
N LYS A 81 -3.30 -0.81 3.57
CA LYS A 81 -1.96 -0.96 4.12
C LYS A 81 -1.06 -1.64 3.10
N VAL A 82 0.25 -1.52 3.31
CA VAL A 82 1.25 -2.17 2.48
C VAL A 82 2.17 -2.99 3.39
N LEU A 83 2.37 -4.26 3.04
CA LEU A 83 3.40 -5.09 3.64
C LEU A 83 4.64 -5.06 2.76
N ALA A 84 5.79 -4.76 3.36
CA ALA A 84 7.09 -4.85 2.69
C ALA A 84 7.70 -6.19 3.07
N ILE A 85 8.11 -6.98 2.08
CA ILE A 85 8.60 -8.34 2.30
C ILE A 85 9.97 -8.47 1.66
N ASP A 86 10.93 -9.01 2.43
CA ASP A 86 12.29 -9.21 1.96
C ASP A 86 12.50 -10.64 1.43
N SER A 87 13.69 -10.89 0.90
CA SER A 87 14.01 -12.20 0.29
C SER A 87 14.13 -13.32 1.32
N ALA A 88 14.28 -12.98 2.58
CA ALA A 88 14.36 -13.97 3.67
C ALA A 88 12.99 -14.33 4.26
N GLY A 89 11.91 -13.66 3.77
CA GLY A 89 10.56 -13.90 4.25
C GLY A 89 10.15 -13.04 5.43
N ASN A 90 10.97 -12.08 5.84
CA ASN A 90 10.59 -11.12 6.87
C ASN A 90 9.65 -10.07 6.28
N SER A 91 8.72 -9.58 7.08
CA SER A 91 7.77 -8.58 6.62
C SER A 91 7.54 -7.50 7.65
N SER A 92 7.12 -6.34 7.17
CA SER A 92 6.74 -5.21 8.03
C SER A 92 5.51 -4.54 7.45
N SER A 93 4.56 -4.18 8.32
CA SER A 93 3.32 -3.54 7.93
C SER A 93 3.43 -2.03 8.08
N SER A 94 2.89 -1.30 7.11
CA SER A 94 2.79 0.17 7.19
C SER A 94 1.83 0.65 8.28
N GLY A 95 0.97 -0.23 8.78
CA GLY A 95 -0.20 0.18 9.54
C GLY A 95 -1.35 0.52 8.60
N VAL A 96 -2.54 0.62 9.15
CA VAL A 96 -3.76 0.84 8.37
C VAL A 96 -4.04 2.33 8.26
N TYR A 97 -4.19 2.81 7.02
CA TYR A 97 -4.60 4.17 6.71
C TYR A 97 -6.00 4.13 6.13
N SER A 98 -6.76 5.20 6.31
CA SER A 98 -8.11 5.29 5.76
C SER A 98 -8.24 6.53 4.90
N PHE A 99 -9.13 6.45 3.90
CA PHE A 99 -9.50 7.59 3.08
C PHE A 99 -10.94 7.42 2.63
N ARG A 100 -11.52 8.51 2.15
CA ARG A 100 -12.91 8.50 1.68
C ARG A 100 -12.94 8.93 0.21
N THR A 101 -13.72 8.22 -0.58
CA THR A 101 -13.98 8.63 -1.96
C THR A 101 -15.22 9.52 -2.04
N ASN A 102 -15.22 10.43 -3.01
CA ASN A 102 -16.34 11.32 -3.28
C ASN A 102 -17.30 10.72 -4.30
#